data_b6c02afd1eca18c58e14497d04d93a19
#
_entry.id   b6c02afd1eca18c58e14497d04d93a19
#
_cell.length_a   1.000
_cell.length_b   1.000
_cell.length_c   1.000
_cell.angle_alpha   90.00
_cell.angle_beta   90.00
_cell.angle_gamma   90.00
#
_symmetry.space_group_name_H-M   'P 1'
#
loop_
_entity.id
_entity.type
_entity.pdbx_description
1 polymer ?
#
loop_
_entity_poly.entity_id
_entity_poly.type
_entity_poly.pdbx_seq_one_letter_code
_entity_poly.pdbx_strand_id
1 'polypeptide(L)'
;IAGVIAMEPKCIVLDEPTAMLDPKGRKDVIDTVKKLNKEKGITVILITHHMDEAAQAGRVVVLNKGKIAADGTPREVFSQVKLLHDIGLAAPEGVELCWALNQKGFQLPLTALEPEECAQVLYDWVKA
;
A
#
# COMPACT_ATOMS: atom_id res chain seq x y z
N ILE A 1 15.85 14.30 3.06
CA ILE A 1 14.72 14.67 2.15
C ILE A 1 14.73 16.19 1.88
N ALA A 2 14.91 17.01 2.92
CA ALA A 2 14.85 18.48 2.77
C ALA A 2 15.84 19.01 1.71
N GLY A 3 17.07 18.49 1.67
CA GLY A 3 18.05 18.89 0.68
C GLY A 3 17.67 18.53 -0.75
N VAL A 4 17.00 17.39 -0.93
CA VAL A 4 16.51 16.94 -2.25
C VAL A 4 15.34 17.82 -2.68
N ILE A 5 14.44 18.15 -1.77
CA ILE A 5 13.27 18.98 -2.05
C ILE A 5 13.69 20.41 -2.46
N ALA A 6 14.74 20.92 -1.82
CA ALA A 6 15.27 22.27 -2.13
C ALA A 6 15.76 22.39 -3.59
N MET A 7 16.07 21.27 -4.24
CA MET A 7 16.48 21.25 -5.66
C MET A 7 15.29 21.33 -6.62
N GLU A 8 14.07 21.29 -6.12
CA GLU A 8 12.82 21.28 -6.91
C GLU A 8 12.83 20.25 -8.03
N PRO A 9 13.06 18.95 -7.73
CA PRO A 9 13.11 17.91 -8.75
C PRO A 9 11.72 17.61 -9.31
N LYS A 10 11.69 17.06 -10.52
CA LYS A 10 10.44 16.58 -11.11
C LYS A 10 10.04 15.20 -10.59
N CYS A 11 11.00 14.41 -10.14
CA CYS A 11 10.80 13.07 -9.63
C CYS A 11 11.76 12.82 -8.47
N ILE A 12 11.26 12.18 -7.42
CA ILE A 12 12.03 11.75 -6.26
C ILE A 12 11.90 10.24 -6.13
N VAL A 13 13.02 9.55 -5.91
CA VAL A 13 13.04 8.13 -5.59
C VAL A 13 13.45 8.00 -4.12
N LEU A 14 12.61 7.39 -3.32
CA LEU A 14 12.84 7.15 -1.90
C LEU A 14 12.91 5.65 -1.64
N ASP A 15 14.07 5.19 -1.20
CA ASP A 15 14.31 3.77 -0.90
C ASP A 15 14.16 3.53 0.59
N GLU A 16 13.07 2.89 0.97
CA GLU A 16 12.71 2.58 2.36
C GLU A 16 12.88 3.79 3.31
N PRO A 17 12.26 4.94 3.01
CA PRO A 17 12.52 6.17 3.75
C PRO A 17 12.01 6.14 5.19
N THR A 18 11.13 5.18 5.52
CA THR A 18 10.53 5.03 6.85
C THR A 18 11.18 3.94 7.68
N ALA A 19 12.18 3.25 7.15
CA ALA A 19 12.95 2.26 7.91
C ALA A 19 13.55 2.95 9.15
N MET A 20 13.53 2.29 10.28
CA MET A 20 14.08 2.81 11.55
C MET A 20 13.24 3.94 12.20
N LEU A 21 12.07 4.27 11.68
CA LEU A 21 11.18 5.26 12.28
C LEU A 21 10.07 4.58 13.09
N ASP A 22 9.60 5.27 14.14
CA ASP A 22 8.41 4.86 14.87
C ASP A 22 7.15 5.11 14.04
N PRO A 23 5.97 4.58 14.45
CA PRO A 23 4.74 4.74 13.67
C PRO A 23 4.37 6.19 13.36
N LYS A 24 4.61 7.11 14.30
CA LYS A 24 4.33 8.52 14.09
C LYS A 24 5.26 9.13 13.04
N GLY A 25 6.57 8.83 13.13
CA GLY A 25 7.55 9.30 12.17
C GLY A 25 7.28 8.76 10.77
N ARG A 26 6.86 7.50 10.68
CA ARG A 26 6.47 6.89 9.41
C ARG A 26 5.29 7.62 8.78
N LYS A 27 4.26 7.89 9.57
CA LYS A 27 3.09 8.62 9.10
C LYS A 27 3.47 10.02 8.62
N ASP A 28 4.29 10.74 9.37
CA ASP A 28 4.74 12.09 9.02
C ASP A 28 5.49 12.11 7.68
N VAL A 29 6.35 11.13 7.43
CA VAL A 29 7.08 11.01 6.15
C VAL A 29 6.10 10.76 5.00
N ILE A 30 5.19 9.83 5.16
CA ILE A 30 4.21 9.50 4.11
C ILE A 30 3.28 10.68 3.82
N ASP A 31 2.83 11.39 4.84
CA ASP A 31 1.99 12.58 4.67
C ASP A 31 2.76 13.68 3.91
N THR A 32 4.04 13.87 4.25
CA THR A 32 4.91 14.83 3.54
C THR A 32 5.06 14.46 2.07
N VAL A 33 5.31 13.19 1.78
CA VAL A 33 5.45 12.67 0.42
C VAL A 33 4.17 12.91 -0.39
N LYS A 34 3.02 12.59 0.20
CA LYS A 34 1.72 12.81 -0.45
C LYS A 34 1.49 14.29 -0.75
N LYS A 35 1.85 15.15 0.18
CA LYS A 35 1.73 16.60 0.04
C LYS A 35 2.59 17.13 -1.10
N LEU A 36 3.84 16.68 -1.19
CA LEU A 36 4.75 17.06 -2.28
C LEU A 36 4.20 16.67 -3.64
N ASN A 37 3.67 15.47 -3.75
CA ASN A 37 3.07 14.98 -4.98
C ASN A 37 1.84 15.80 -5.36
N LYS A 38 0.97 16.06 -4.39
CA LYS A 38 -0.33 16.72 -4.63
C LYS A 38 -0.20 18.22 -4.89
N GLU A 39 0.62 18.91 -4.09
CA GLU A 39 0.72 20.37 -4.15
C GLU A 39 1.78 20.86 -5.13
N LYS A 40 2.89 20.15 -5.26
CA LYS A 40 4.01 20.56 -6.12
C LYS A 40 4.12 19.76 -7.40
N GLY A 41 3.27 18.76 -7.61
CA GLY A 41 3.30 17.94 -8.81
C GLY A 41 4.55 17.08 -8.96
N ILE A 42 5.31 16.86 -7.88
CA ILE A 42 6.49 16.03 -7.91
C ILE A 42 6.08 14.56 -7.99
N THR A 43 6.61 13.83 -8.96
CA THR A 43 6.41 12.39 -9.02
C THR A 43 7.27 11.73 -7.94
N VAL A 44 6.66 10.91 -7.10
CA VAL A 44 7.37 10.21 -6.04
C VAL A 44 7.33 8.71 -6.31
N ILE A 45 8.51 8.10 -6.35
CA ILE A 45 8.65 6.65 -6.42
C ILE A 45 9.11 6.20 -5.04
N LEU A 46 8.26 5.43 -4.36
CA LEU A 46 8.51 4.94 -3.02
C LEU A 46 8.81 3.45 -3.07
N ILE A 47 10.00 3.06 -2.63
CA ILE A 47 10.36 1.65 -2.51
C ILE A 47 10.15 1.25 -1.05
N THR A 48 9.27 0.30 -0.81
CA THR A 48 8.92 -0.12 0.55
C THR A 48 8.48 -1.59 0.57
N HIS A 49 8.66 -2.23 1.71
CA HIS A 49 8.07 -3.53 2.00
C HIS A 49 6.89 -3.42 2.99
N HIS A 50 6.50 -2.21 3.34
CA HIS A 50 5.35 -1.95 4.20
C HIS A 50 4.11 -1.78 3.34
N MET A 51 3.20 -2.74 3.40
CA MET A 51 2.01 -2.77 2.54
C MET A 51 1.04 -1.65 2.85
N ASP A 52 0.97 -1.20 4.09
CA ASP A 52 0.16 -0.05 4.50
C ASP A 52 0.63 1.26 3.84
N GLU A 53 1.92 1.41 3.62
CA GLU A 53 2.48 2.55 2.89
C GLU A 53 2.17 2.44 1.39
N ALA A 54 2.41 1.27 0.81
CA ALA A 54 2.12 1.03 -0.61
C ALA A 54 0.63 1.21 -0.94
N ALA A 55 -0.25 0.87 -0.01
CA ALA A 55 -1.69 1.01 -0.20
C ALA A 55 -2.13 2.47 -0.37
N GLN A 56 -1.31 3.44 0.01
CA GLN A 56 -1.61 4.86 -0.11
C GLN A 56 -1.14 5.48 -1.43
N ALA A 57 -0.47 4.71 -2.27
CA ALA A 57 0.01 5.19 -3.57
C ALA A 57 -1.11 5.18 -4.62
N GLY A 58 -0.91 5.91 -5.70
CA GLY A 58 -1.82 5.86 -6.85
C GLY A 58 -1.59 4.66 -7.74
N ARG A 59 -0.37 4.12 -7.72
CA ARG A 59 0.01 2.96 -8.52
C ARG A 59 0.99 2.12 -7.72
N VAL A 60 0.83 0.81 -7.76
CA VAL A 60 1.71 -0.15 -7.09
C VAL A 60 2.31 -1.08 -8.14
N VAL A 61 3.63 -1.23 -8.08
CA VAL A 61 4.37 -2.19 -8.92
C VAL A 61 5.06 -3.17 -7.98
N VAL A 62 4.80 -4.45 -8.17
CA VAL A 62 5.42 -5.51 -7.38
C VAL A 62 6.53 -6.15 -8.20
N LEU A 63 7.73 -6.15 -7.64
CA LEU A 63 8.89 -6.77 -8.28
C LEU A 63 9.23 -8.10 -7.62
N ASN A 64 9.57 -9.08 -8.43
CA ASN A 64 10.02 -10.39 -7.96
C ASN A 64 11.07 -10.92 -8.91
N LYS A 65 12.26 -11.21 -8.39
CA LYS A 65 13.38 -11.78 -9.16
C LYS A 65 13.70 -10.97 -10.44
N GLY A 66 13.68 -9.63 -10.31
CA GLY A 66 14.01 -8.73 -11.43
C GLY A 66 12.91 -8.55 -12.46
N LYS A 67 11.71 -9.08 -12.20
CA LYS A 67 10.57 -8.96 -13.10
C LYS A 67 9.37 -8.33 -12.41
N ILE A 68 8.49 -7.71 -13.19
CA ILE A 68 7.24 -7.16 -12.67
C ILE A 68 6.26 -8.32 -12.48
N ALA A 69 5.88 -8.57 -11.22
CA ALA A 69 4.91 -9.60 -10.87
C ALA A 69 3.47 -9.07 -10.91
N ALA A 70 3.28 -7.79 -10.57
CA ALA A 70 1.97 -7.15 -10.62
C ALA A 70 2.16 -5.64 -10.80
N ASP A 71 1.20 -4.99 -11.44
CA ASP A 71 1.20 -3.56 -11.72
C ASP A 71 -0.25 -3.09 -11.83
N GLY A 72 -0.62 -2.08 -11.08
CA GLY A 72 -1.97 -1.52 -11.10
C GLY A 72 -2.24 -0.62 -9.91
N THR A 73 -3.51 -0.34 -9.68
CA THR A 73 -3.93 0.39 -8.49
C THR A 73 -3.70 -0.48 -7.25
N PRO A 74 -3.59 0.12 -6.06
CA PRO A 74 -3.47 -0.67 -4.83
C PRO A 74 -4.58 -1.72 -4.68
N ARG A 75 -5.82 -1.39 -5.02
CA ARG A 75 -6.94 -2.32 -4.92
C ARG A 75 -6.78 -3.51 -5.87
N GLU A 76 -6.34 -3.24 -7.10
CA GLU A 76 -6.09 -4.30 -8.10
C GLU A 76 -4.95 -5.23 -7.67
N VAL A 77 -3.84 -4.65 -7.22
CA VAL A 77 -2.65 -5.41 -6.86
C VAL A 77 -2.86 -6.21 -5.58
N PHE A 78 -3.40 -5.58 -4.54
CA PHE A 78 -3.54 -6.23 -3.23
C PHE A 78 -4.71 -7.21 -3.15
N SER A 79 -5.63 -7.19 -4.11
CA SER A 79 -6.66 -8.24 -4.20
C SER A 79 -6.08 -9.58 -4.66
N GLN A 80 -4.89 -9.57 -5.25
CA GLN A 80 -4.20 -10.79 -5.70
C GLN A 80 -3.40 -11.42 -4.56
N VAL A 81 -4.08 -11.78 -3.48
CA VAL A 81 -3.46 -12.25 -2.24
C VAL A 81 -2.62 -13.51 -2.46
N LYS A 82 -3.13 -14.48 -3.23
CA LYS A 82 -2.41 -15.72 -3.50
C LYS A 82 -1.09 -15.44 -4.24
N LEU A 83 -1.11 -14.57 -5.25
CA LEU A 83 0.09 -14.19 -5.98
C LEU A 83 1.12 -13.59 -5.04
N LEU A 84 0.69 -12.69 -4.15
CA LEU A 84 1.57 -12.06 -3.17
C LEU A 84 2.17 -13.08 -2.22
N HIS A 85 1.36 -14.02 -1.70
CA HIS A 85 1.85 -15.09 -0.83
C HIS A 85 2.87 -15.98 -1.55
N ASP A 86 2.62 -16.30 -2.81
CA ASP A 86 3.50 -17.17 -3.60
C ASP A 86 4.91 -16.57 -3.77
N ILE A 87 5.02 -15.24 -3.75
CA ILE A 87 6.32 -14.55 -3.88
C ILE A 87 6.85 -14.02 -2.55
N GLY A 88 6.25 -14.43 -1.42
CA GLY A 88 6.74 -14.09 -0.08
C GLY A 88 6.29 -12.74 0.45
N LEU A 89 5.26 -12.14 -0.14
CA LEU A 89 4.67 -10.89 0.32
C LEU A 89 3.32 -11.12 0.98
N ALA A 90 2.79 -10.09 1.60
CA ALA A 90 1.46 -10.08 2.17
C ALA A 90 0.68 -8.87 1.66
N ALA A 91 -0.64 -8.98 1.63
CA ALA A 91 -1.51 -7.84 1.38
C ALA A 91 -1.69 -7.02 2.68
N PRO A 92 -2.27 -5.81 2.62
CA PRO A 92 -2.64 -5.09 3.83
C PRO A 92 -3.53 -5.94 4.75
N GLU A 93 -3.44 -5.70 6.05
CA GLU A 93 -4.09 -6.54 7.07
C GLU A 93 -5.60 -6.75 6.82
N GLY A 94 -6.31 -5.71 6.41
CA GLY A 94 -7.75 -5.80 6.13
C GLY A 94 -8.04 -6.76 4.99
N VAL A 95 -7.24 -6.72 3.93
CA VAL A 95 -7.38 -7.64 2.79
C VAL A 95 -7.04 -9.07 3.22
N GLU A 96 -5.96 -9.24 4.00
CA GLU A 96 -5.58 -10.57 4.52
C GLU A 96 -6.68 -11.18 5.38
N LEU A 97 -7.31 -10.38 6.23
CA LEU A 97 -8.41 -10.85 7.07
C LEU A 97 -9.60 -11.31 6.21
N CYS A 98 -10.00 -10.51 5.24
CA CYS A 98 -11.11 -10.87 4.34
C CYS A 98 -10.78 -12.13 3.55
N TRP A 99 -9.54 -12.26 3.08
CA TRP A 99 -9.10 -13.45 2.35
C TRP A 99 -9.14 -14.69 3.23
N ALA A 100 -8.66 -14.58 4.47
CA ALA A 100 -8.69 -15.71 5.42
C ALA A 100 -10.12 -16.14 5.76
N LEU A 101 -11.01 -15.17 5.94
CA LEU A 101 -12.43 -15.48 6.17
C LEU A 101 -13.08 -16.15 4.95
N ASN A 102 -12.71 -15.73 3.75
CA ASN A 102 -13.22 -16.36 2.53
C ASN A 102 -12.81 -17.84 2.43
N GLN A 103 -11.65 -18.22 2.99
CA GLN A 103 -11.24 -19.60 3.08
C GLN A 103 -12.14 -20.41 4.01
N LYS A 104 -12.90 -19.75 4.88
CA LYS A 104 -13.84 -20.34 5.82
C LYS A 104 -15.29 -20.32 5.31
N GLY A 105 -15.50 -19.91 4.07
CA GLY A 105 -16.83 -19.87 3.45
C GLY A 105 -17.48 -18.51 3.35
N PHE A 106 -16.80 -17.44 3.81
CA PHE A 106 -17.28 -16.08 3.63
C PHE A 106 -17.11 -15.65 2.17
N GLN A 107 -17.83 -14.63 1.77
CA GLN A 107 -17.74 -14.06 0.41
C GLN A 107 -17.53 -12.55 0.52
N LEU A 108 -16.39 -12.16 1.02
CA LEU A 108 -16.04 -10.76 1.25
C LEU A 108 -15.20 -10.21 0.09
N PRO A 109 -15.39 -8.94 -0.29
CA PRO A 109 -14.52 -8.32 -1.29
C PRO A 109 -13.11 -8.15 -0.74
N LEU A 110 -12.11 -8.27 -1.61
CA LEU A 110 -10.69 -8.14 -1.24
C LEU A 110 -10.16 -6.74 -1.57
N THR A 111 -10.96 -5.72 -1.27
CA THR A 111 -10.65 -4.33 -1.61
C THR A 111 -10.51 -3.40 -0.41
N ALA A 112 -10.63 -3.94 0.79
CA ALA A 112 -10.55 -3.17 2.03
C ALA A 112 -9.08 -2.93 2.41
N LEU A 113 -8.51 -1.84 1.91
CA LEU A 113 -7.10 -1.51 2.13
C LEU A 113 -6.82 -0.95 3.53
N GLU A 114 -7.81 -0.32 4.15
CA GLU A 114 -7.68 0.27 5.47
C GLU A 114 -8.58 -0.43 6.49
N PRO A 115 -8.23 -0.37 7.80
CA PRO A 115 -9.01 -1.02 8.85
C PRO A 115 -10.48 -0.59 8.86
N GLU A 116 -10.76 0.68 8.59
CA GLU A 116 -12.12 1.22 8.57
C GLU A 116 -12.94 0.60 7.43
N GLU A 117 -12.33 0.45 6.26
CA GLU A 117 -12.98 -0.22 5.12
C GLU A 117 -13.28 -1.68 5.44
N CYS A 118 -12.33 -2.35 6.10
CA CYS A 118 -12.50 -3.75 6.52
C CYS A 118 -13.66 -3.89 7.51
N ALA A 119 -13.73 -2.99 8.49
CA ALA A 119 -14.81 -2.99 9.46
C ALA A 119 -16.17 -2.81 8.79
N GLN A 120 -16.26 -1.91 7.80
CA GLN A 120 -17.48 -1.68 7.05
C GLN A 120 -17.91 -2.90 6.25
N VAL A 121 -16.97 -3.55 5.58
CA VAL A 121 -17.22 -4.77 4.81
C VAL A 121 -17.77 -5.87 5.70
N LEU A 122 -17.17 -6.08 6.87
CA LEU A 122 -17.61 -7.08 7.84
C LEU A 122 -18.98 -6.76 8.39
N TYR A 123 -19.24 -5.51 8.73
CA TYR A 123 -20.52 -5.04 9.22
C TYR A 123 -21.64 -5.30 8.21
N ASP A 124 -21.40 -4.92 6.95
CA ASP A 124 -22.37 -5.11 5.88
C ASP A 124 -22.67 -6.59 5.65
N TRP A 125 -21.65 -7.44 5.73
CA TRP A 125 -21.81 -8.88 5.55
C TRP A 125 -22.63 -9.50 6.67
N VAL A 126 -22.36 -9.13 7.92
CA VAL A 126 -23.10 -9.64 9.10
C VAL A 126 -24.55 -9.18 9.06
N LYS A 127 -24.81 -7.97 8.58
CA LYS A 127 -26.14 -7.39 8.54
C LYS A 127 -27.02 -7.96 7.42
N ALA A 128 -26.40 -8.50 6.38
CA ALA A 128 -27.11 -9.15 5.29
C ALA A 128 -27.55 -10.59 5.71
#